data_232e74557affe921774121094b33930d
#
_entry.id   232e74557affe921774121094b33930d
#
_cell.length_a   1.000
_cell.length_b   1.000
_cell.length_c   1.000
_cell.angle_alpha   90.00
_cell.angle_beta   90.00
_cell.angle_gamma   90.00
#
_symmetry.space_group_name_H-M   'P 1'
#
loop_
_entity.id
_entity.type
_entity.pdbx_description
1 polymer ?
#
loop_
_entity_poly.entity_id
_entity_poly.type
_entity_poly.pdbx_seq_one_letter_code
_entity_poly.pdbx_strand_id
1 'polypeptide(L)'
;EIAQCLVGSEMCIRDRGASMRYLSQRYAMPDNKVKAILTDIGTEELGHLEIVATIIYQLTCRLSIEEIKASGFDKYYIDHTLGIWPQAAGGIPFNACEFQSKGDPITDLFEDMAAEQKARSTYDNILRLCKDYPDVYEPIKFLREREVAHFQRFGESLGIVRDKMDTKNFYAFNSAFDTSAPCVEKCGK
;
A
#
# COMPACT_ATOMS: atom_id res chain seq x y z
N GLU A 1 -12.82 -18.45 8.18
CA GLU A 1 -11.56 -17.88 8.73
C GLU A 1 -10.73 -17.20 7.64
N ILE A 2 -10.42 -17.86 6.49
CA ILE A 2 -9.58 -17.28 5.42
C ILE A 2 -10.19 -15.96 4.90
N ALA A 3 -11.48 -15.95 4.55
CA ALA A 3 -12.16 -14.74 4.09
C ALA A 3 -12.13 -13.62 5.14
N GLN A 4 -12.25 -13.95 6.43
CA GLN A 4 -12.10 -12.98 7.52
C GLN A 4 -10.68 -12.41 7.60
N CYS A 5 -9.66 -13.26 7.40
CA CYS A 5 -8.28 -12.79 7.37
C CYS A 5 -8.03 -11.84 6.19
N LEU A 6 -8.59 -12.13 5.02
CA LEU A 6 -8.45 -11.28 3.83
C LEU A 6 -9.17 -9.94 3.99
N VAL A 7 -10.41 -9.94 4.47
CA VAL A 7 -11.17 -8.69 4.75
C VAL A 7 -10.64 -8.00 5.99
N GLY A 8 -10.35 -8.78 7.04
CA GLY A 8 -9.92 -8.27 8.33
C GLY A 8 -8.47 -7.80 8.39
N SER A 9 -7.64 -8.19 7.43
CA SER A 9 -6.21 -7.85 7.41
C SER A 9 -5.90 -6.48 6.79
N GLU A 10 -6.90 -5.64 6.57
CA GLU A 10 -6.74 -4.32 5.95
C GLU A 10 -6.29 -4.36 4.49
N MET A 11 -6.24 -5.53 3.83
CA MET A 11 -5.64 -5.66 2.51
C MET A 11 -6.38 -4.82 1.47
N CYS A 12 -7.71 -4.96 1.35
CA CYS A 12 -8.49 -4.12 0.41
C CYS A 12 -8.37 -2.63 0.70
N ILE A 13 -8.23 -2.23 1.97
CA ILE A 13 -8.03 -0.84 2.38
C ILE A 13 -6.60 -0.42 2.10
N ARG A 14 -5.65 -1.31 2.38
CA ARG A 14 -4.22 -1.04 2.19
C ARG A 14 -3.89 -0.84 0.72
N ASP A 15 -4.31 -1.73 -0.19
CA ASP A 15 -4.02 -1.64 -1.61
C ASP A 15 -4.68 -0.40 -2.24
N ARG A 16 -5.92 -0.07 -1.83
CA ARG A 16 -6.55 1.21 -2.19
C ARG A 16 -5.77 2.40 -1.65
N GLY A 17 -5.37 2.34 -0.38
CA GLY A 17 -4.58 3.36 0.29
C GLY A 17 -3.21 3.54 -0.38
N ALA A 18 -2.52 2.45 -0.69
CA ALA A 18 -1.25 2.41 -1.40
C ALA A 18 -1.37 3.04 -2.79
N SER A 19 -2.36 2.61 -3.58
CA SER A 19 -2.64 3.19 -4.90
C SER A 19 -2.79 4.71 -4.83
N MET A 20 -3.71 5.20 -3.99
CA MET A 20 -3.98 6.65 -3.87
C MET A 20 -2.77 7.41 -3.32
N ARG A 21 -2.00 6.83 -2.40
CA ARG A 21 -0.75 7.39 -1.89
C ARG A 21 0.24 7.60 -3.02
N TYR A 22 0.63 6.56 -3.73
CA TYR A 22 1.65 6.61 -4.79
C TYR A 22 1.24 7.52 -5.93
N LEU A 23 -0.02 7.45 -6.36
CA LEU A 23 -0.56 8.33 -7.41
C LEU A 23 -0.61 9.81 -7.00
N SER A 24 -0.73 10.12 -5.71
CA SER A 24 -0.66 11.50 -5.22
C SER A 24 0.78 11.99 -5.08
N GLN A 25 1.67 11.16 -4.56
CA GLN A 25 3.09 11.51 -4.32
C GLN A 25 3.87 11.77 -5.60
N ARG A 26 3.48 11.16 -6.73
CA ARG A 26 4.15 11.35 -8.02
C ARG A 26 4.29 12.82 -8.44
N TYR A 27 3.36 13.68 -8.01
CA TYR A 27 3.39 15.11 -8.36
C TYR A 27 4.51 15.89 -7.66
N ALA A 28 4.96 15.41 -6.51
CA ALA A 28 6.07 16.00 -5.77
C ALA A 28 7.45 15.46 -6.20
N MET A 29 7.51 14.37 -6.99
CA MET A 29 8.78 13.76 -7.37
C MET A 29 9.56 14.62 -8.36
N PRO A 30 10.89 14.82 -8.15
CA PRO A 30 11.71 15.67 -9.00
C PRO A 30 12.13 15.03 -10.33
N ASP A 31 11.94 13.70 -10.47
CA ASP A 31 12.39 12.92 -11.62
C ASP A 31 11.22 12.23 -12.35
N ASN A 32 11.23 12.31 -13.69
CA ASN A 32 10.15 11.75 -14.50
C ASN A 32 10.12 10.22 -14.50
N LYS A 33 11.27 9.54 -14.36
CA LYS A 33 11.32 8.08 -14.22
C LYS A 33 10.68 7.65 -12.92
N VAL A 34 10.95 8.36 -11.83
CA VAL A 34 10.32 8.11 -10.53
C VAL A 34 8.81 8.37 -10.58
N LYS A 35 8.36 9.45 -11.24
CA LYS A 35 6.92 9.69 -11.47
C LYS A 35 6.25 8.54 -12.22
N ALA A 36 6.93 8.00 -13.23
CA ALA A 36 6.41 6.87 -14.00
C ALA A 36 6.34 5.60 -13.13
N ILE A 37 7.35 5.33 -12.31
CA ILE A 37 7.37 4.18 -11.38
C ILE A 37 6.21 4.28 -10.39
N LEU A 38 6.01 5.44 -9.74
CA LEU A 38 4.89 5.65 -8.81
C LEU A 38 3.53 5.52 -9.51
N THR A 39 3.43 5.93 -10.78
CA THR A 39 2.20 5.76 -11.56
C THR A 39 1.94 4.28 -11.84
N ASP A 40 2.95 3.56 -12.26
CA ASP A 40 2.87 2.14 -12.62
C ASP A 40 2.50 1.29 -11.39
N ILE A 41 3.25 1.43 -10.30
CA ILE A 41 2.95 0.72 -9.05
C ILE A 41 1.57 1.11 -8.52
N GLY A 42 1.25 2.40 -8.45
CA GLY A 42 -0.04 2.85 -7.94
C GLY A 42 -1.25 2.35 -8.74
N THR A 43 -1.09 2.13 -10.05
CA THR A 43 -2.15 1.49 -10.86
C THR A 43 -2.18 -0.02 -10.68
N GLU A 44 -1.03 -0.67 -10.47
CA GLU A 44 -0.95 -2.10 -10.17
C GLU A 44 -1.64 -2.46 -8.85
N GLU A 45 -1.57 -1.60 -7.83
CA GLU A 45 -2.27 -1.79 -6.54
C GLU A 45 -3.79 -1.90 -6.69
N LEU A 46 -4.39 -1.28 -7.70
CA LEU A 46 -5.81 -1.48 -8.01
C LEU A 46 -6.07 -2.90 -8.54
N GLY A 47 -5.13 -3.48 -9.26
CA GLY A 47 -5.19 -4.89 -9.66
C GLY A 47 -5.05 -5.84 -8.48
N HIS A 48 -4.21 -5.52 -7.49
CA HIS A 48 -4.12 -6.27 -6.23
C HIS A 48 -5.44 -6.26 -5.48
N LEU A 49 -6.06 -5.10 -5.34
CA LEU A 49 -7.40 -4.96 -4.76
C LEU A 49 -8.43 -5.84 -5.47
N GLU A 50 -8.43 -5.88 -6.81
CA GLU A 50 -9.33 -6.72 -7.61
C GLU A 50 -9.11 -8.21 -7.33
N ILE A 51 -7.86 -8.66 -7.26
CA ILE A 51 -7.52 -10.07 -6.94
C ILE A 51 -8.06 -10.44 -5.56
N VAL A 52 -7.80 -9.63 -4.54
CA VAL A 52 -8.27 -9.89 -3.17
C VAL A 52 -9.79 -9.88 -3.09
N ALA A 53 -10.45 -8.90 -3.71
CA ALA A 53 -11.90 -8.81 -3.76
C ALA A 53 -12.54 -10.04 -4.45
N THR A 54 -11.93 -10.50 -5.54
CA THR A 54 -12.37 -11.70 -6.26
C THR A 54 -12.25 -12.97 -5.40
N ILE A 55 -11.15 -13.15 -4.68
CA ILE A 55 -10.98 -14.27 -3.74
C ILE A 55 -12.09 -14.24 -2.67
N ILE A 56 -12.32 -13.09 -2.05
CA ILE A 56 -13.37 -12.92 -1.03
C ILE A 56 -14.74 -13.27 -1.61
N TYR A 57 -15.05 -12.75 -2.79
CA TYR A 57 -16.31 -13.07 -3.47
C TYR A 57 -16.45 -14.57 -3.72
N GLN A 58 -15.44 -15.23 -4.27
CA GLN A 58 -15.49 -16.68 -4.53
C GLN A 58 -15.67 -17.52 -3.27
N LEU A 59 -15.06 -17.10 -2.15
CA LEU A 59 -15.19 -17.78 -0.87
C LEU A 59 -16.56 -17.57 -0.21
N THR A 60 -17.27 -16.50 -0.53
CA THR A 60 -18.48 -16.09 0.21
C THR A 60 -19.77 -16.13 -0.61
N CYS A 61 -19.71 -16.09 -1.94
CA CYS A 61 -20.90 -15.94 -2.81
C CYS A 61 -21.93 -17.10 -2.73
N ARG A 62 -21.55 -18.23 -2.17
CA ARG A 62 -22.46 -19.42 -2.01
C ARG A 62 -22.86 -19.68 -0.57
N LEU A 63 -22.43 -18.85 0.37
CA LEU A 63 -22.79 -19.01 1.77
C LEU A 63 -24.23 -18.58 2.02
N SER A 64 -24.96 -19.35 2.83
CA SER A 64 -26.25 -18.94 3.37
C SER A 64 -26.09 -17.81 4.40
N ILE A 65 -27.17 -17.10 4.68
CA ILE A 65 -27.18 -16.06 5.72
C ILE A 65 -26.82 -16.65 7.09
N GLU A 66 -27.26 -17.87 7.36
CA GLU A 66 -26.95 -18.59 8.58
C GLU A 66 -25.46 -18.88 8.72
N GLU A 67 -24.81 -19.34 7.64
CA GLU A 67 -23.37 -19.59 7.61
C GLU A 67 -22.57 -18.28 7.77
N ILE A 68 -23.00 -17.20 7.12
CA ILE A 68 -22.38 -15.89 7.26
C ILE A 68 -22.44 -15.42 8.72
N LYS A 69 -23.61 -15.52 9.37
CA LYS A 69 -23.76 -15.14 10.77
C LYS A 69 -22.99 -16.06 11.72
N ALA A 70 -23.03 -17.36 11.50
CA ALA A 70 -22.32 -18.33 12.32
C ALA A 70 -20.80 -18.16 12.26
N SER A 71 -20.27 -17.73 11.12
CA SER A 71 -18.85 -17.41 10.95
C SER A 71 -18.43 -16.06 11.51
N GLY A 72 -19.38 -15.18 11.87
CA GLY A 72 -19.13 -13.81 12.30
C GLY A 72 -18.71 -12.88 11.16
N PHE A 73 -18.96 -13.29 9.91
CA PHE A 73 -18.61 -12.53 8.72
C PHE A 73 -19.64 -11.44 8.37
N ASP A 74 -20.84 -11.51 8.98
CA ASP A 74 -21.96 -10.60 8.80
C ASP A 74 -21.60 -9.13 9.03
N LYS A 75 -20.73 -8.85 9.99
CA LYS A 75 -20.24 -7.48 10.30
C LYS A 75 -19.49 -6.80 9.18
N TYR A 76 -19.04 -7.53 8.15
CA TYR A 76 -18.34 -6.99 6.99
C TYR A 76 -19.28 -6.69 5.81
N TYR A 77 -20.57 -7.08 5.90
CA TYR A 77 -21.57 -6.73 4.90
C TYR A 77 -22.19 -5.36 5.22
N ILE A 78 -22.46 -4.63 4.17
CA ILE A 78 -23.12 -3.32 4.30
C ILE A 78 -24.63 -3.51 4.27
N ASP A 79 -25.28 -2.86 5.25
CA ASP A 79 -26.54 -2.17 5.05
C ASP A 79 -27.57 -2.94 4.22
N HIS A 80 -28.01 -4.10 4.72
CA HIS A 80 -29.06 -4.91 4.11
C HIS A 80 -28.75 -5.48 2.72
N THR A 81 -27.52 -5.28 2.21
CA THR A 81 -27.06 -5.85 0.96
C THR A 81 -26.02 -6.95 1.20
N LEU A 82 -25.77 -7.77 0.21
CA LEU A 82 -24.70 -8.78 0.23
C LEU A 82 -23.34 -8.19 -0.19
N GLY A 83 -23.25 -6.86 -0.25
CA GLY A 83 -22.01 -6.18 -0.56
C GLY A 83 -21.09 -6.12 0.66
N ILE A 84 -19.79 -6.29 0.42
CA ILE A 84 -18.76 -6.17 1.45
C ILE A 84 -18.22 -4.74 1.47
N TRP A 85 -18.19 -4.14 2.67
CA TRP A 85 -17.66 -2.82 2.87
C TRP A 85 -16.14 -2.86 3.08
N PRO A 86 -15.33 -2.03 2.39
CA PRO A 86 -13.90 -1.94 2.64
C PRO A 86 -13.64 -1.22 3.97
N GLN A 87 -13.38 -1.99 5.01
CA GLN A 87 -13.03 -1.48 6.34
C GLN A 87 -11.97 -2.35 6.98
N ALA A 88 -11.19 -1.79 7.91
CA ALA A 88 -10.24 -2.55 8.71
C ALA A 88 -10.94 -3.59 9.60
N ALA A 89 -10.21 -4.63 10.03
CA ALA A 89 -10.73 -5.67 10.92
C ALA A 89 -11.40 -5.13 12.19
N GLY A 90 -10.94 -4.00 12.69
CA GLY A 90 -11.54 -3.29 13.82
C GLY A 90 -12.81 -2.49 13.50
N GLY A 91 -13.30 -2.54 12.25
CA GLY A 91 -14.46 -1.78 11.82
C GLY A 91 -14.18 -0.31 11.51
N ILE A 92 -12.91 0.09 11.41
CA ILE A 92 -12.52 1.46 11.07
C ILE A 92 -12.70 1.67 9.56
N PRO A 93 -13.50 2.66 9.13
CA PRO A 93 -13.66 2.94 7.71
C PRO A 93 -12.36 3.46 7.09
N PHE A 94 -12.27 3.35 5.76
CA PHE A 94 -11.18 3.95 4.99
C PHE A 94 -11.04 5.45 5.30
N ASN A 95 -9.81 5.87 5.62
CA ASN A 95 -9.50 7.24 5.95
C ASN A 95 -8.28 7.72 5.16
N ALA A 96 -8.44 8.76 4.36
CA ALA A 96 -7.37 9.33 3.54
C ALA A 96 -6.21 9.91 4.38
N CYS A 97 -6.41 10.22 5.67
CA CYS A 97 -5.33 10.64 6.57
C CYS A 97 -4.25 9.56 6.75
N GLU A 98 -4.55 8.29 6.48
CA GLU A 98 -3.61 7.19 6.56
C GLU A 98 -2.58 7.16 5.42
N PHE A 99 -2.75 7.97 4.38
CA PHE A 99 -1.76 8.06 3.30
C PHE A 99 -0.42 8.59 3.76
N GLN A 100 -0.41 9.46 4.75
CA GLN A 100 0.79 10.04 5.37
C GLN A 100 1.78 10.68 4.37
N SER A 101 1.34 11.02 3.16
CA SER A 101 2.15 11.71 2.16
C SER A 101 2.53 13.10 2.66
N LYS A 102 3.81 13.43 2.58
CA LYS A 102 4.36 14.71 3.04
C LYS A 102 4.70 15.67 1.91
N GLY A 103 4.80 15.16 0.67
CA GLY A 103 5.30 15.92 -0.46
C GLY A 103 6.82 16.11 -0.45
N ASP A 104 7.51 15.45 0.49
CA ASP A 104 8.96 15.33 0.51
C ASP A 104 9.36 14.01 -0.17
N PRO A 105 10.07 14.03 -1.29
CA PRO A 105 10.33 12.82 -2.08
C PRO A 105 11.08 11.72 -1.34
N ILE A 106 12.00 12.10 -0.45
CA ILE A 106 12.79 11.12 0.31
C ILE A 106 11.93 10.49 1.40
N THR A 107 11.23 11.31 2.19
CA THR A 107 10.33 10.84 3.25
C THR A 107 9.25 9.94 2.69
N ASP A 108 8.61 10.35 1.59
CA ASP A 108 7.53 9.61 0.96
C ASP A 108 8.01 8.26 0.42
N LEU A 109 9.17 8.18 -0.24
CA LEU A 109 9.74 6.91 -0.72
C LEU A 109 10.15 5.96 0.42
N PHE A 110 10.64 6.45 1.55
CA PHE A 110 10.89 5.60 2.72
C PHE A 110 9.61 5.01 3.28
N GLU A 111 8.53 5.80 3.37
CA GLU A 111 7.24 5.31 3.83
C GLU A 111 6.64 4.30 2.84
N ASP A 112 6.79 4.52 1.53
CA ASP A 112 6.36 3.59 0.51
C ASP A 112 7.09 2.25 0.64
N MET A 113 8.41 2.25 0.77
CA MET A 113 9.19 1.04 1.04
C MET A 113 8.74 0.32 2.32
N ALA A 114 8.44 1.06 3.38
CA ALA A 114 7.94 0.49 4.62
C ALA A 114 6.54 -0.11 4.44
N ALA A 115 5.67 0.53 3.64
CA ALA A 115 4.34 0.02 3.32
C ALA A 115 4.40 -1.32 2.58
N GLU A 116 5.26 -1.44 1.54
CA GLU A 116 5.46 -2.68 0.79
C GLU A 116 5.95 -3.82 1.70
N GLN A 117 6.88 -3.55 2.63
CA GLN A 117 7.35 -4.57 3.57
C GLN A 117 6.26 -5.01 4.56
N LYS A 118 5.41 -4.10 5.00
CA LYS A 118 4.25 -4.42 5.84
C LYS A 118 3.26 -5.30 5.07
N ALA A 119 2.97 -4.96 3.80
CA ALA A 119 2.11 -5.75 2.93
C ALA A 119 2.67 -7.16 2.70
N ARG A 120 3.94 -7.28 2.31
CA ARG A 120 4.64 -8.56 2.16
C ARG A 120 4.53 -9.42 3.42
N SER A 121 4.76 -8.84 4.59
CA SER A 121 4.67 -9.56 5.88
C SER A 121 3.24 -10.06 6.16
N THR A 122 2.24 -9.27 5.80
CA THR A 122 0.83 -9.67 5.90
C THR A 122 0.52 -10.85 4.99
N TYR A 123 0.97 -10.80 3.72
CA TYR A 123 0.83 -11.92 2.79
C TYR A 123 1.54 -13.19 3.28
N ASP A 124 2.75 -13.07 3.86
CA ASP A 124 3.45 -14.22 4.45
C ASP A 124 2.62 -14.89 5.56
N ASN A 125 1.91 -14.10 6.37
CA ASN A 125 1.02 -14.64 7.41
C ASN A 125 -0.20 -15.35 6.81
N ILE A 126 -0.82 -14.79 5.79
CA ILE A 126 -1.98 -15.39 5.12
C ILE A 126 -1.58 -16.69 4.42
N LEU A 127 -0.44 -16.74 3.74
CA LEU A 127 0.08 -17.93 3.09
C LEU A 127 0.25 -19.12 4.07
N ARG A 128 0.60 -18.84 5.33
CA ARG A 128 0.66 -19.89 6.36
C ARG A 128 -0.70 -20.49 6.68
N LEU A 129 -1.76 -19.69 6.58
CA LEU A 129 -3.14 -20.11 6.90
C LEU A 129 -3.84 -20.82 5.74
N CYS A 130 -3.46 -20.53 4.50
CA CYS A 130 -4.16 -21.02 3.31
C CYS A 130 -3.39 -22.09 2.53
N LYS A 131 -2.41 -22.76 3.13
CA LYS A 131 -1.56 -23.79 2.47
C LYS A 131 -2.35 -24.90 1.80
N ASP A 132 -3.47 -25.29 2.38
CA ASP A 132 -4.31 -26.39 1.89
C ASP A 132 -5.38 -25.94 0.87
N TYR A 133 -5.35 -24.64 0.49
CA TYR A 133 -6.32 -24.01 -0.42
C TYR A 133 -5.62 -23.39 -1.62
N PRO A 134 -5.25 -24.17 -2.64
CA PRO A 134 -4.43 -23.68 -3.76
C PRO A 134 -5.06 -22.50 -4.51
N ASP A 135 -6.39 -22.47 -4.63
CA ASP A 135 -7.13 -21.38 -5.29
C ASP A 135 -7.00 -20.02 -4.58
N VAL A 136 -6.63 -20.05 -3.29
CA VAL A 136 -6.33 -18.86 -2.51
C VAL A 136 -4.81 -18.65 -2.41
N TYR A 137 -4.07 -19.73 -2.19
CA TYR A 137 -2.63 -19.70 -1.95
C TYR A 137 -1.85 -19.11 -3.13
N GLU A 138 -2.10 -19.58 -4.35
CA GLU A 138 -1.33 -19.15 -5.52
C GLU A 138 -1.54 -17.67 -5.88
N PRO A 139 -2.78 -17.11 -5.90
CA PRO A 139 -2.95 -15.68 -6.08
C PRO A 139 -2.30 -14.84 -4.98
N ILE A 140 -2.42 -15.24 -3.71
CA ILE A 140 -1.78 -14.51 -2.59
C ILE A 140 -0.26 -14.58 -2.68
N LYS A 141 0.30 -15.71 -3.10
CA LYS A 141 1.73 -15.85 -3.35
C LYS A 141 2.20 -14.91 -4.47
N PHE A 142 1.43 -14.80 -5.54
CA PHE A 142 1.71 -13.84 -6.61
C PHE A 142 1.74 -12.41 -6.07
N LEU A 143 0.72 -11.98 -5.31
CA LEU A 143 0.68 -10.65 -4.70
C LEU A 143 1.91 -10.40 -3.82
N ARG A 144 2.25 -11.37 -2.97
CA ARG A 144 3.44 -11.31 -2.10
C ARG A 144 4.73 -11.08 -2.89
N GLU A 145 4.88 -11.70 -4.05
CA GLU A 145 6.04 -11.51 -4.93
C GLU A 145 6.05 -10.12 -5.57
N ARG A 146 4.88 -9.54 -5.85
CA ARG A 146 4.77 -8.17 -6.36
C ARG A 146 5.22 -7.14 -5.33
N GLU A 147 4.87 -7.30 -4.05
CA GLU A 147 5.34 -6.41 -2.98
C GLU A 147 6.89 -6.34 -2.90
N VAL A 148 7.57 -7.47 -3.15
CA VAL A 148 9.03 -7.48 -3.21
C VAL A 148 9.56 -6.67 -4.39
N ALA A 149 8.92 -6.79 -5.55
CA ALA A 149 9.30 -6.02 -6.74
C ALA A 149 9.03 -4.52 -6.55
N HIS A 150 7.89 -4.15 -5.95
CA HIS A 150 7.56 -2.76 -5.62
C HIS A 150 8.58 -2.16 -4.65
N PHE A 151 8.91 -2.87 -3.59
CA PHE A 151 9.94 -2.45 -2.63
C PHE A 151 11.29 -2.16 -3.31
N GLN A 152 11.73 -3.05 -4.21
CA GLN A 152 12.97 -2.84 -4.96
C GLN A 152 12.90 -1.60 -5.85
N ARG A 153 11.80 -1.43 -6.58
CA ARG A 153 11.59 -0.29 -7.47
C ARG A 153 11.55 1.05 -6.70
N PHE A 154 10.95 1.08 -5.51
CA PHE A 154 11.01 2.25 -4.64
C PHE A 154 12.41 2.52 -4.10
N GLY A 155 13.18 1.46 -3.77
CA GLY A 155 14.58 1.61 -3.38
C GLY A 155 15.47 2.18 -4.49
N GLU A 156 15.28 1.73 -5.73
CA GLU A 156 15.94 2.32 -6.90
C GLU A 156 15.50 3.78 -7.13
N SER A 157 14.22 4.08 -6.96
CA SER A 157 13.68 5.42 -7.05
C SER A 157 14.27 6.37 -6.00
N LEU A 158 14.46 5.88 -4.80
CA LEU A 158 15.13 6.62 -3.72
C LEU A 158 16.58 6.98 -4.10
N GLY A 159 17.32 6.04 -4.72
CA GLY A 159 18.65 6.30 -5.28
C GLY A 159 18.63 7.42 -6.32
N ILE A 160 17.73 7.35 -7.30
CA ILE A 160 17.59 8.36 -8.36
C ILE A 160 17.27 9.75 -7.78
N VAL A 161 16.33 9.80 -6.82
CA VAL A 161 15.95 11.06 -6.17
C VAL A 161 17.13 11.68 -5.42
N ARG A 162 17.86 10.86 -4.66
CA ARG A 162 19.03 11.32 -3.90
C ARG A 162 20.13 11.87 -4.81
N ASP A 163 20.43 11.17 -5.90
CA ASP A 163 21.42 11.63 -6.87
C ASP A 163 21.00 12.96 -7.51
N LYS A 164 19.72 13.09 -7.85
CA LYS A 164 19.18 14.31 -8.45
C LYS A 164 19.15 15.50 -7.49
N MET A 165 18.94 15.24 -6.20
CA MET A 165 18.96 16.26 -5.15
C MET A 165 20.36 16.53 -4.60
N ASP A 166 21.39 15.89 -5.15
CA ASP A 166 22.80 15.96 -4.68
C ASP A 166 22.93 15.62 -3.17
N THR A 167 22.17 14.65 -2.71
CA THR A 167 22.19 14.20 -1.32
C THR A 167 23.22 13.09 -1.13
N LYS A 168 24.14 13.25 -0.17
CA LYS A 168 25.21 12.28 0.10
C LYS A 168 24.88 11.27 1.21
N ASN A 169 23.77 11.47 1.92
CA ASN A 169 23.40 10.68 3.10
C ASN A 169 22.11 9.91 2.91
N PHE A 170 21.99 8.79 3.64
CA PHE A 170 20.76 7.97 3.70
C PHE A 170 19.68 8.55 4.60
N TYR A 171 19.98 9.56 5.36
CA TYR A 171 19.05 10.19 6.28
C TYR A 171 18.07 11.10 5.53
N ALA A 172 16.90 11.29 6.10
CA ALA A 172 15.96 12.29 5.66
C ALA A 172 16.68 13.66 5.63
N PHE A 173 16.80 14.23 4.45
CA PHE A 173 17.59 15.41 4.20
C PHE A 173 16.83 16.31 3.23
N ASN A 174 16.61 17.52 3.63
CA ASN A 174 16.04 18.53 2.77
C ASN A 174 17.12 19.52 2.35
N SER A 175 17.59 19.41 1.11
CA SER A 175 18.68 20.24 0.59
C SER A 175 18.41 21.76 0.65
N ALA A 176 17.13 22.17 0.69
CA ALA A 176 16.76 23.56 0.84
C ALA A 176 17.08 24.14 2.24
N PHE A 177 17.11 23.28 3.26
CA PHE A 177 17.39 23.68 4.65
C PHE A 177 18.75 23.19 5.15
N ASP A 178 19.24 22.09 4.62
CA ASP A 178 20.42 21.36 5.11
C ASP A 178 21.67 21.61 4.24
N THR A 179 21.61 22.56 3.32
CA THR A 179 22.81 22.95 2.57
C THR A 179 23.77 23.67 3.51
N SER A 180 25.02 23.21 3.55
CA SER A 180 26.12 23.88 4.21
C SER A 180 26.60 25.16 3.48
N ALA A 181 25.83 25.64 2.51
CA ALA A 181 26.10 26.95 1.93
C ALA A 181 25.90 28.02 3.01
N PRO A 182 26.92 28.83 3.29
CA PRO A 182 26.74 29.90 4.23
C PRO A 182 25.59 30.76 3.76
N CYS A 183 24.69 31.12 4.67
CA CYS A 183 23.67 32.11 4.44
C CYS A 183 24.37 33.35 3.90
N VAL A 184 24.41 33.52 2.59
CA VAL A 184 24.90 34.75 2.01
C VAL A 184 23.86 35.78 2.39
N GLU A 185 24.23 36.60 3.36
CA GLU A 185 23.50 37.79 3.76
C GLU A 185 23.03 38.55 2.54
N LYS A 186 21.80 38.34 2.12
CA LYS A 186 21.05 39.32 1.32
C LYS A 186 20.06 40.04 2.21
N CYS A 187 20.52 40.48 3.35
CA CYS A 187 19.92 41.58 4.08
C CYS A 187 20.80 42.80 3.87
N GLY A 188 20.47 43.59 2.86
CA GLY A 188 21.15 44.85 2.71
C GLY A 188 21.12 45.39 1.28
N LYS A 189 19.98 45.90 0.83
CA LYS A 189 19.83 47.30 0.35
C LYS A 189 18.37 47.55 0.00
#